data_14d401c95d91c513dc637c5b2f3f5d03
#
_entry.id   14d401c95d91c513dc637c5b2f3f5d03
#
_cell.length_a   1.000
_cell.length_b   1.000
_cell.length_c   1.000
_cell.angle_alpha   90.00
_cell.angle_beta   90.00
_cell.angle_gamma   90.00
#
_symmetry.space_group_name_H-M   'P 1'
#
loop_
_entity.id
_entity.type
_entity.pdbx_description
1 polymer ?
#
loop_
_entity_poly.entity_id
_entity_poly.type
_entity_poly.pdbx_seq_one_letter_code
_entity_poly.pdbx_strand_id
1 'polypeptide(L)'
;YVSLDNIWFAENRLTDLTDNFVKKGGKYLFLDEVHKYPNWAQELKNIYDDYPQLKIVFTGSSLLEILNARADLSRRAVIYTMQGLSYREYLNLILKEELPVLSLETLLSNHVGLAQDLNMKIKPLQHFDSYLKSGYYPFFQEAPALYFQRLEEVINLILEIELPLLRKVDIAYVIKLKQLLHIIA
;
A
#
# COMPACT_ATOMS: atom_id res chain seq x y z
N TYR A 1 16.69 3.73 -2.15
CA TYR A 1 15.50 3.91 -1.31
C TYR A 1 15.70 5.09 -0.38
N VAL A 2 14.69 5.95 -0.29
CA VAL A 2 14.70 7.15 0.57
C VAL A 2 13.28 7.37 1.09
N SER A 3 13.12 7.55 2.41
CA SER A 3 11.85 7.96 3.01
C SER A 3 11.81 9.48 3.14
N LEU A 4 10.72 10.11 2.68
CA LEU A 4 10.58 11.57 2.67
C LEU A 4 10.07 12.14 3.99
N ASP A 5 9.79 11.31 4.98
CA ASP A 5 9.54 11.72 6.36
C ASP A 5 10.84 11.90 7.17
N ASN A 6 11.99 11.60 6.56
CA ASN A 6 13.29 11.77 7.21
C ASN A 6 13.58 13.25 7.51
N ILE A 7 14.05 13.54 8.71
CA ILE A 7 14.38 14.90 9.17
C ILE A 7 15.38 15.63 8.26
N TRP A 8 16.18 14.90 7.50
CA TRP A 8 17.09 15.48 6.50
C TRP A 8 16.38 16.41 5.53
N PHE A 9 15.12 16.09 5.17
CA PHE A 9 14.29 16.89 4.27
C PHE A 9 13.71 18.16 4.89
N ALA A 10 13.92 18.40 6.19
CA ALA A 10 13.57 19.67 6.81
C ALA A 10 14.41 20.85 6.26
N GLU A 11 15.65 20.56 5.83
CA GLU A 11 16.60 21.56 5.34
C GLU A 11 17.07 21.31 3.91
N ASN A 12 16.74 20.16 3.32
CA ASN A 12 17.25 19.75 2.02
C ASN A 12 16.11 19.45 1.05
N ARG A 13 16.33 19.71 -0.23
CA ARG A 13 15.33 19.50 -1.27
C ARG A 13 15.47 18.13 -1.92
N LEU A 14 14.34 17.58 -2.34
CA LEU A 14 14.30 16.34 -3.10
C LEU A 14 15.02 16.47 -4.45
N THR A 15 14.92 17.64 -5.09
CA THR A 15 15.64 17.95 -6.32
C THR A 15 17.15 17.89 -6.15
N ASP A 16 17.70 18.40 -5.05
CA ASP A 16 19.15 18.39 -4.79
C ASP A 16 19.66 16.97 -4.52
N LEU A 17 18.90 16.18 -3.78
CA LEU A 17 19.18 14.76 -3.58
C LEU A 17 19.21 14.02 -4.92
N THR A 18 18.22 14.29 -5.76
CA THR A 18 18.08 13.61 -7.06
C THR A 18 19.21 14.00 -8.01
N ASP A 19 19.58 15.26 -8.09
CA ASP A 19 20.70 15.74 -8.90
C ASP A 19 22.01 15.03 -8.49
N ASN A 20 22.29 14.98 -7.19
CA ASN A 20 23.45 14.27 -6.67
C ASN A 20 23.41 12.75 -6.96
N PHE A 21 22.23 12.14 -6.89
CA PHE A 21 22.05 10.73 -7.18
C PHE A 21 22.30 10.40 -8.64
N VAL A 22 21.75 11.20 -9.56
CA VAL A 22 21.94 11.04 -11.02
C VAL A 22 23.40 11.28 -11.42
N LYS A 23 24.05 12.32 -10.89
CA LYS A 23 25.49 12.61 -11.13
C LYS A 23 26.40 11.45 -10.72
N LYS A 24 25.98 10.66 -9.70
CA LYS A 24 26.69 9.45 -9.27
C LYS A 24 26.30 8.20 -10.07
N GLY A 25 25.52 8.33 -11.14
CA GLY A 25 25.09 7.22 -12.00
C GLY A 25 23.84 6.48 -11.54
N GLY A 26 23.07 7.06 -10.61
CA GLY A 26 21.80 6.50 -10.14
C GLY A 26 20.75 6.43 -11.25
N LYS A 27 20.05 5.29 -11.36
CA LYS A 27 19.04 5.03 -12.41
C LYS A 27 17.64 4.74 -11.88
N TYR A 28 17.54 4.22 -10.66
CA TYR A 28 16.28 3.82 -10.03
C TYR A 28 16.18 4.48 -8.65
N LEU A 29 15.18 5.30 -8.44
CA LEU A 29 14.93 6.01 -7.19
C LEU A 29 13.60 5.55 -6.61
N PHE A 30 13.63 5.04 -5.37
CA PHE A 30 12.45 4.65 -4.62
C PHE A 30 12.24 5.65 -3.49
N LEU A 31 11.10 6.33 -3.52
CA LEU A 31 10.70 7.36 -2.55
C LEU A 31 9.50 6.87 -1.76
N ASP A 32 9.63 6.88 -0.45
CA ASP A 32 8.57 6.43 0.45
C ASP A 32 7.96 7.60 1.20
N GLU A 33 6.69 7.48 1.56
CA GLU A 33 5.94 8.48 2.33
C GLU A 33 5.98 9.90 1.71
N VAL A 34 5.87 9.99 0.35
CA VAL A 34 6.03 11.28 -0.35
C VAL A 34 5.09 12.37 0.17
N HIS A 35 3.91 12.00 0.67
CA HIS A 35 2.93 12.94 1.20
C HIS A 35 3.39 13.67 2.48
N LYS A 36 4.46 13.20 3.14
CA LYS A 36 5.06 13.88 4.29
C LYS A 36 5.96 15.05 3.88
N TYR A 37 6.38 15.10 2.62
CA TYR A 37 7.25 16.14 2.11
C TYR A 37 6.46 17.26 1.40
N PRO A 38 6.59 18.52 1.81
CA PRO A 38 5.88 19.64 1.18
C PRO A 38 6.23 19.77 -0.31
N ASN A 39 5.25 20.08 -1.14
CA ASN A 39 5.43 20.31 -2.58
C ASN A 39 6.01 19.13 -3.38
N TRP A 40 5.95 17.92 -2.83
CA TRP A 40 6.51 16.71 -3.45
C TRP A 40 6.07 16.50 -4.90
N ALA A 41 4.80 16.76 -5.22
CA ALA A 41 4.27 16.55 -6.58
C ALA A 41 4.92 17.51 -7.60
N GLN A 42 5.12 18.77 -7.21
CA GLN A 42 5.78 19.75 -8.04
C GLN A 42 7.26 19.41 -8.27
N GLU A 43 7.96 18.97 -7.22
CA GLU A 43 9.36 18.56 -7.36
C GLU A 43 9.50 17.28 -8.19
N LEU A 44 8.64 16.28 -8.00
CA LEU A 44 8.62 15.06 -8.82
C LEU A 44 8.36 15.38 -10.30
N LYS A 45 7.46 16.32 -10.58
CA LYS A 45 7.23 16.79 -11.95
C LYS A 45 8.51 17.38 -12.56
N ASN A 46 9.19 18.27 -11.83
CA ASN A 46 10.43 18.88 -12.31
C ASN A 46 11.51 17.82 -12.54
N ILE A 47 11.67 16.91 -11.59
CA ILE A 47 12.64 15.79 -11.68
C ILE A 47 12.34 14.91 -12.91
N TYR A 48 11.07 14.59 -13.17
CA TYR A 48 10.69 13.81 -14.35
C TYR A 48 11.05 14.53 -15.65
N ASP A 49 10.82 15.85 -15.70
CA ASP A 49 11.10 16.65 -16.88
C ASP A 49 12.63 16.85 -17.09
N ASP A 50 13.40 17.01 -16.01
CA ASP A 50 14.85 17.24 -16.04
C ASP A 50 15.66 15.94 -16.24
N TYR A 51 15.17 14.80 -15.76
CA TYR A 51 15.89 13.52 -15.80
C TYR A 51 15.08 12.39 -16.45
N PRO A 52 14.84 12.42 -17.78
CA PRO A 52 13.96 11.46 -18.46
C PRO A 52 14.44 10.00 -18.40
N GLN A 53 15.72 9.76 -18.08
CA GLN A 53 16.27 8.41 -17.92
C GLN A 53 16.11 7.86 -16.50
N LEU A 54 15.77 8.69 -15.51
CA LEU A 54 15.58 8.26 -14.14
C LEU A 54 14.23 7.54 -13.99
N LYS A 55 14.26 6.34 -13.44
CA LYS A 55 13.05 5.58 -13.08
C LYS A 55 12.72 5.85 -11.62
N ILE A 56 11.53 6.37 -11.38
CA ILE A 56 11.07 6.72 -10.03
C ILE A 56 9.86 5.87 -9.67
N VAL A 57 9.92 5.25 -8.51
CA VAL A 57 8.77 4.64 -7.84
C VAL A 57 8.56 5.40 -6.54
N PHE A 58 7.35 5.83 -6.29
CA PHE A 58 7.03 6.51 -5.04
C PHE A 58 5.78 5.93 -4.39
N THR A 59 5.74 5.96 -3.08
CA THR A 59 4.62 5.51 -2.27
C THR A 59 4.09 6.64 -1.40
N GLY A 60 2.83 6.50 -1.01
CA GLY A 60 2.22 7.40 -0.04
C GLY A 60 0.95 6.76 0.51
N SER A 61 0.75 6.85 1.80
CA SER A 61 -0.43 6.29 2.47
C SER A 61 -1.69 7.16 2.28
N SER A 62 -1.51 8.44 2.00
CA SER A 62 -2.62 9.36 1.78
C SER A 62 -3.11 9.33 0.34
N LEU A 63 -4.16 8.52 0.11
CA LEU A 63 -4.84 8.44 -1.19
C LEU A 63 -5.28 9.82 -1.70
N LEU A 64 -5.69 10.72 -0.81
CA LEU A 64 -6.19 12.04 -1.19
C LEU A 64 -5.11 12.97 -1.69
N GLU A 65 -3.96 12.98 -1.05
CA GLU A 65 -2.84 13.81 -1.50
C GLU A 65 -2.32 13.32 -2.85
N ILE A 66 -2.24 12.00 -3.02
CA ILE A 66 -1.88 11.40 -4.32
C ILE A 66 -2.93 11.72 -5.38
N LEU A 67 -4.22 11.70 -5.05
CA LEU A 67 -5.29 12.07 -5.98
C LEU A 67 -5.27 13.57 -6.31
N ASN A 68 -4.98 14.45 -5.36
CA ASN A 68 -4.86 15.89 -5.58
C ASN A 68 -3.64 16.22 -6.46
N ALA A 69 -2.55 15.49 -6.31
CA ALA A 69 -1.36 15.60 -7.15
C ALA A 69 -1.56 15.07 -8.59
N ARG A 70 -2.68 14.41 -8.89
CA ARG A 70 -2.98 13.91 -10.25
C ARG A 70 -2.94 15.01 -11.30
N ALA A 71 -3.32 16.23 -10.98
CA ALA A 71 -3.29 17.34 -11.92
C ALA A 71 -1.85 17.60 -12.45
N ASP A 72 -0.86 17.53 -11.56
CA ASP A 72 0.55 17.76 -11.88
C ASP A 72 1.23 16.53 -12.48
N LEU A 73 0.84 15.32 -12.09
CA LEU A 73 1.48 14.07 -12.45
C LEU A 73 0.70 13.22 -13.47
N SER A 74 -0.45 13.68 -13.96
CA SER A 74 -1.41 12.89 -14.76
C SER A 74 -0.83 12.26 -16.03
N ARG A 75 0.21 12.86 -16.62
CA ARG A 75 0.89 12.34 -17.81
C ARG A 75 2.27 11.75 -17.52
N ARG A 76 2.69 11.76 -16.26
CA ARG A 76 4.05 11.45 -15.83
C ARG A 76 4.12 10.23 -14.92
N ALA A 77 3.02 9.89 -14.25
CA ALA A 77 2.96 8.77 -13.32
C ALA A 77 1.78 7.84 -13.60
N VAL A 78 2.00 6.55 -13.39
CA VAL A 78 0.96 5.53 -13.38
C VAL A 78 0.71 5.13 -11.93
N ILE A 79 -0.56 5.15 -11.52
CA ILE A 79 -0.95 4.81 -10.16
C ILE A 79 -1.33 3.34 -10.08
N TYR A 80 -0.69 2.64 -9.18
CA TYR A 80 -1.04 1.28 -8.77
C TYR A 80 -1.60 1.31 -7.35
N THR A 81 -2.75 0.68 -7.15
CA THR A 81 -3.31 0.49 -5.81
C THR A 81 -2.90 -0.87 -5.29
N MET A 82 -2.18 -0.89 -4.16
CA MET A 82 -1.84 -2.12 -3.48
C MET A 82 -2.98 -2.51 -2.55
N GLN A 83 -3.63 -3.62 -2.86
CA GLN A 83 -4.67 -4.20 -2.02
C GLN A 83 -4.05 -5.07 -0.92
N GLY A 84 -4.83 -5.41 0.10
CA GLY A 84 -4.43 -6.45 1.03
C GLY A 84 -4.32 -7.82 0.34
N LEU A 85 -3.82 -8.81 1.05
CA LEU A 85 -3.62 -10.15 0.51
C LEU A 85 -4.93 -10.78 0.06
N SER A 86 -4.96 -11.27 -1.17
CA SER A 86 -5.99 -12.22 -1.59
C SER A 86 -5.83 -13.55 -0.85
N TYR A 87 -6.87 -14.36 -0.81
CA TYR A 87 -6.79 -15.66 -0.15
C TYR A 87 -5.68 -16.56 -0.75
N ARG A 88 -5.47 -16.51 -2.05
CA ARG A 88 -4.39 -17.23 -2.71
C ARG A 88 -3.00 -16.76 -2.25
N GLU A 89 -2.79 -15.45 -2.16
CA GLU A 89 -1.52 -14.86 -1.68
C GLU A 89 -1.28 -15.18 -0.20
N TYR A 90 -2.34 -15.14 0.61
CA TYR A 90 -2.27 -15.59 2.00
C TYR A 90 -1.85 -17.05 2.10
N LEU A 91 -2.45 -17.95 1.30
CA LEU A 91 -2.05 -19.36 1.27
C LEU A 91 -0.60 -19.55 0.83
N ASN A 92 -0.17 -18.83 -0.21
CA ASN A 92 1.24 -18.84 -0.64
C ASN A 92 2.19 -18.48 0.51
N LEU A 93 1.80 -17.46 1.28
CA LEU A 93 2.62 -16.94 2.37
C LEU A 93 2.71 -17.93 3.55
N ILE A 94 1.58 -18.50 4.01
CA ILE A 94 1.56 -19.40 5.18
C ILE A 94 2.07 -20.81 4.86
N LEU A 95 1.83 -21.31 3.65
CA LEU A 95 2.23 -22.65 3.24
C LEU A 95 3.62 -22.68 2.61
N LYS A 96 4.19 -21.50 2.28
CA LYS A 96 5.42 -21.35 1.50
C LYS A 96 5.35 -22.07 0.15
N GLU A 97 4.17 -21.99 -0.47
CA GLU A 97 3.85 -22.58 -1.78
C GLU A 97 3.64 -21.47 -2.80
N GLU A 98 3.81 -21.77 -4.05
CA GLU A 98 3.49 -20.87 -5.15
C GLU A 98 2.29 -21.40 -5.93
N LEU A 99 1.10 -20.96 -5.53
CA LEU A 99 -0.14 -21.35 -6.20
C LEU A 99 -0.30 -20.56 -7.50
N PRO A 100 -0.62 -21.22 -8.61
CA PRO A 100 -0.71 -20.56 -9.91
C PRO A 100 -1.87 -19.54 -9.97
N VAL A 101 -1.65 -18.50 -10.76
CA VAL A 101 -2.74 -17.61 -11.20
C VAL A 101 -3.42 -18.29 -12.39
N LEU A 102 -4.70 -18.59 -12.23
CA LEU A 102 -5.47 -19.26 -13.26
C LEU A 102 -6.21 -18.23 -14.13
N SER A 103 -6.16 -18.39 -15.45
CA SER A 103 -6.94 -17.58 -16.36
C SER A 103 -8.42 -17.94 -16.28
N LEU A 104 -9.31 -17.02 -16.66
CA LEU A 104 -10.75 -17.31 -16.73
C LEU A 104 -11.04 -18.47 -17.68
N GLU A 105 -10.37 -18.53 -18.82
CA GLU A 105 -10.51 -19.62 -19.79
C GLU A 105 -10.16 -20.98 -19.17
N THR A 106 -9.06 -21.05 -18.45
CA THR A 106 -8.63 -22.28 -17.75
C THR A 106 -9.65 -22.69 -16.69
N LEU A 107 -10.21 -21.74 -15.95
CA LEU A 107 -11.25 -22.02 -14.95
C LEU A 107 -12.52 -22.54 -15.60
N LEU A 108 -12.99 -21.91 -16.69
CA LEU A 108 -14.19 -22.34 -17.39
C LEU A 108 -14.07 -23.71 -18.03
N SER A 109 -12.87 -24.07 -18.51
CA SER A 109 -12.64 -25.35 -19.19
C SER A 109 -12.41 -26.52 -18.24
N ASN A 110 -11.80 -26.33 -17.06
CA ASN A 110 -11.36 -27.42 -16.18
C ASN A 110 -11.43 -27.13 -14.67
N HIS A 111 -12.39 -26.34 -14.20
CA HIS A 111 -12.46 -25.96 -12.79
C HIS A 111 -12.58 -27.16 -11.83
N VAL A 112 -13.26 -28.24 -12.23
CA VAL A 112 -13.45 -29.44 -11.39
C VAL A 112 -12.11 -30.15 -11.15
N GLY A 113 -11.35 -30.41 -12.22
CA GLY A 113 -10.03 -31.02 -12.10
C GLY A 113 -9.06 -30.16 -11.27
N LEU A 114 -9.01 -28.86 -11.55
CA LEU A 114 -8.19 -27.92 -10.79
C LEU A 114 -8.56 -27.85 -9.31
N ALA A 115 -9.84 -27.88 -8.98
CA ALA A 115 -10.29 -27.91 -7.59
C ALA A 115 -9.92 -29.20 -6.88
N GLN A 116 -10.01 -30.35 -7.55
CA GLN A 116 -9.57 -31.65 -7.00
C GLN A 116 -8.07 -31.67 -6.71
N ASP A 117 -7.25 -31.24 -7.67
CA ASP A 117 -5.80 -31.18 -7.53
C ASP A 117 -5.39 -30.26 -6.38
N LEU A 118 -6.04 -29.09 -6.29
CA LEU A 118 -5.79 -28.12 -5.23
C LEU A 118 -6.15 -28.68 -3.86
N ASN A 119 -7.31 -29.34 -3.74
CA ASN A 119 -7.76 -29.94 -2.49
C ASN A 119 -6.88 -31.09 -2.03
N MET A 120 -6.30 -31.86 -2.95
CA MET A 120 -5.32 -32.90 -2.60
C MET A 120 -4.03 -32.29 -2.07
N LYS A 121 -3.61 -31.15 -2.61
CA LYS A 121 -2.35 -30.51 -2.28
C LYS A 121 -2.40 -29.73 -0.97
N ILE A 122 -3.40 -28.87 -0.75
CA ILE A 122 -3.38 -27.85 0.31
C ILE A 122 -4.62 -27.75 1.18
N LYS A 123 -5.70 -28.45 0.90
CA LYS A 123 -6.98 -28.38 1.64
C LYS A 123 -7.40 -26.92 1.99
N PRO A 124 -7.68 -26.08 1.01
CA PRO A 124 -7.79 -24.64 1.19
C PRO A 124 -8.81 -24.23 2.27
N LEU A 125 -9.95 -24.90 2.38
CA LEU A 125 -11.00 -24.52 3.33
C LEU A 125 -10.56 -24.60 4.81
N GLN A 126 -9.54 -25.37 5.14
CA GLN A 126 -8.99 -25.42 6.52
C GLN A 126 -8.35 -24.10 6.95
N HIS A 127 -7.89 -23.29 6.03
CA HIS A 127 -7.21 -22.01 6.28
C HIS A 127 -8.11 -20.80 6.11
N PHE A 128 -9.33 -21.00 5.60
CA PHE A 128 -10.20 -19.89 5.20
C PHE A 128 -10.68 -19.06 6.39
N ASP A 129 -11.05 -19.70 7.50
CA ASP A 129 -11.46 -19.00 8.72
C ASP A 129 -10.34 -18.13 9.31
N SER A 130 -9.10 -18.63 9.30
CA SER A 130 -7.94 -17.86 9.73
C SER A 130 -7.67 -16.68 8.83
N TYR A 131 -7.83 -16.84 7.49
CA TYR A 131 -7.73 -15.74 6.55
C TYR A 131 -8.77 -14.64 6.82
N LEU A 132 -10.02 -15.01 7.04
CA LEU A 132 -11.08 -14.03 7.34
C LEU A 132 -10.80 -13.24 8.63
N LYS A 133 -10.18 -13.88 9.62
CA LYS A 133 -9.86 -13.23 10.91
C LYS A 133 -8.67 -12.28 10.83
N SER A 134 -7.61 -12.66 10.11
CA SER A 134 -6.35 -11.91 10.16
C SER A 134 -5.51 -11.93 8.89
N GLY A 135 -5.94 -12.60 7.84
CA GLY A 135 -5.11 -12.86 6.67
C GLY A 135 -5.00 -11.72 5.66
N TYR A 136 -5.79 -10.66 5.81
CA TYR A 136 -5.81 -9.57 4.83
C TYR A 136 -4.55 -8.71 4.84
N TYR A 137 -4.00 -8.40 6.03
CA TYR A 137 -2.79 -7.59 6.18
C TYR A 137 -1.58 -8.46 6.51
N PRO A 138 -0.46 -8.38 5.73
CA PRO A 138 0.68 -9.29 5.90
C PRO A 138 1.38 -9.17 7.26
N PHE A 139 1.21 -8.10 8.01
CA PHE A 139 1.80 -7.93 9.34
C PHE A 139 1.27 -8.93 10.40
N PHE A 140 0.25 -9.74 10.07
CA PHE A 140 -0.17 -10.84 10.94
C PHE A 140 0.96 -11.84 11.23
N GLN A 141 1.95 -11.95 10.34
CA GLN A 141 3.09 -12.84 10.53
C GLN A 141 4.13 -12.30 11.51
N GLU A 142 4.26 -10.98 11.63
CA GLU A 142 5.31 -10.37 12.46
C GLU A 142 5.02 -10.56 13.96
N ALA A 143 3.79 -10.33 14.37
CA ALA A 143 3.36 -10.44 15.74
C ALA A 143 1.90 -10.90 15.83
N PRO A 144 1.59 -12.19 15.64
CA PRO A 144 0.22 -12.71 15.60
C PRO A 144 -0.60 -12.37 16.85
N ALA A 145 0.03 -12.40 18.02
CA ALA A 145 -0.63 -12.08 19.29
C ALA A 145 -1.04 -10.59 19.41
N LEU A 146 -0.39 -9.71 18.67
CA LEU A 146 -0.65 -8.26 18.70
C LEU A 146 -1.42 -7.77 17.46
N TYR A 147 -1.87 -8.68 16.59
CA TYR A 147 -2.49 -8.31 15.32
C TYR A 147 -3.69 -7.37 15.50
N PHE A 148 -4.63 -7.71 16.37
CA PHE A 148 -5.82 -6.88 16.58
C PHE A 148 -5.50 -5.55 17.26
N GLN A 149 -4.54 -5.52 18.19
CA GLN A 149 -4.08 -4.28 18.79
C GLN A 149 -3.47 -3.35 17.73
N ARG A 150 -2.59 -3.87 16.88
CA ARG A 150 -2.00 -3.09 15.78
C ARG A 150 -3.06 -2.61 14.78
N LEU A 151 -4.05 -3.44 14.48
CA LEU A 151 -5.15 -3.07 13.59
C LEU A 151 -5.97 -1.92 14.20
N GLU A 152 -6.27 -1.98 15.49
CA GLU A 152 -6.95 -0.92 16.23
C GLU A 152 -6.14 0.38 16.22
N GLU A 153 -4.83 0.31 16.44
CA GLU A 153 -3.93 1.47 16.37
C GLU A 153 -3.95 2.12 14.98
N VAL A 154 -3.93 1.34 13.89
CA VAL A 154 -4.04 1.84 12.51
C VAL A 154 -5.39 2.51 12.27
N ILE A 155 -6.49 1.89 12.72
CA ILE A 155 -7.83 2.48 12.59
C ILE A 155 -7.92 3.80 13.36
N ASN A 156 -7.39 3.85 14.58
CA ASN A 156 -7.36 5.07 15.37
C ASN A 156 -6.54 6.17 14.72
N LEU A 157 -5.36 5.85 14.18
CA LEU A 157 -4.52 6.78 13.43
C LEU A 157 -5.29 7.39 12.23
N ILE A 158 -5.93 6.54 11.45
CA ILE A 158 -6.72 6.97 10.28
C ILE A 158 -7.87 7.89 10.72
N LEU A 159 -8.63 7.49 11.72
CA LEU A 159 -9.82 8.23 12.15
C LEU A 159 -9.51 9.54 12.90
N GLU A 160 -8.50 9.52 13.78
CA GLU A 160 -8.22 10.65 14.67
C GLU A 160 -7.24 11.67 14.06
N ILE A 161 -6.38 11.23 13.15
CA ILE A 161 -5.31 12.06 12.59
C ILE A 161 -5.50 12.27 11.09
N GLU A 162 -5.50 11.19 10.30
CA GLU A 162 -5.50 11.33 8.84
C GLU A 162 -6.83 11.90 8.31
N LEU A 163 -7.96 11.39 8.76
CA LEU A 163 -9.27 11.80 8.28
C LEU A 163 -9.57 13.29 8.55
N PRO A 164 -9.35 13.83 9.77
CA PRO A 164 -9.48 15.26 10.03
C PRO A 164 -8.55 16.13 9.18
N LEU A 165 -7.28 15.74 9.06
CA LEU A 165 -6.29 16.50 8.30
C LEU A 165 -6.62 16.51 6.80
N LEU A 166 -6.95 15.36 6.22
CA LEU A 166 -7.09 15.20 4.77
C LEU A 166 -8.49 15.58 4.25
N ARG A 167 -9.53 15.30 5.03
CA ARG A 167 -10.92 15.56 4.65
C ARG A 167 -11.54 16.75 5.34
N LYS A 168 -10.79 17.44 6.22
CA LYS A 168 -11.30 18.54 7.05
C LYS A 168 -12.56 18.13 7.82
N VAL A 169 -12.61 16.86 8.24
CA VAL A 169 -13.70 16.34 9.04
C VAL A 169 -13.55 16.87 10.45
N ASP A 170 -14.63 17.43 11.00
CA ASP A 170 -14.64 17.88 12.38
C ASP A 170 -14.42 16.70 13.33
N ILE A 171 -13.57 16.90 14.34
CA ILE A 171 -13.24 15.89 15.36
C ILE A 171 -14.51 15.35 16.05
N ALA A 172 -15.56 16.15 16.15
CA ALA A 172 -16.85 15.71 16.68
C ALA A 172 -17.48 14.54 15.90
N TYR A 173 -17.17 14.41 14.60
CA TYR A 173 -17.63 13.27 13.79
C TYR A 173 -16.78 12.02 13.96
N VAL A 174 -15.52 12.15 14.39
CA VAL A 174 -14.65 10.99 14.65
C VAL A 174 -15.24 10.07 15.70
N ILE A 175 -15.77 10.64 16.78
CA ILE A 175 -16.43 9.88 17.85
C ILE A 175 -17.62 9.08 17.30
N LYS A 176 -18.45 9.73 16.45
CA LYS A 176 -19.59 9.05 15.82
C LYS A 176 -19.17 7.95 14.87
N LEU A 177 -18.08 8.15 14.12
CA LEU A 177 -17.52 7.12 13.24
C LEU A 177 -17.01 5.91 14.03
N LYS A 178 -16.32 6.15 15.15
CA LYS A 178 -15.90 5.05 16.05
C LYS A 178 -17.08 4.28 16.62
N GLN A 179 -18.13 5.00 17.06
CA GLN A 179 -19.36 4.34 17.53
C GLN A 179 -20.02 3.53 16.42
N LEU A 180 -20.08 4.05 15.20
CA LEU A 180 -20.63 3.32 14.05
C LEU A 180 -19.83 2.04 13.77
N LEU A 181 -18.50 2.12 13.73
CA LEU A 181 -17.63 0.96 13.55
C LEU A 181 -17.87 -0.10 14.65
N HIS A 182 -18.05 0.33 15.89
CA HIS A 182 -18.33 -0.57 17.03
C HIS A 182 -19.70 -1.27 16.92
N ILE A 183 -20.66 -0.67 16.22
CA ILE A 183 -21.99 -1.25 16.01
C ILE A 183 -21.98 -2.29 14.89
N ILE A 184 -21.16 -2.09 13.86
CA ILE A 184 -21.13 -2.94 12.66
C ILE A 184 -20.07 -4.06 12.72
N ALA A 185 -19.13 -3.99 13.66
CA ALA A 185 -18.13 -5.02 13.91
C ALA A 185 -18.65 -6.08 14.90
#